data_72d51a8003505e49d291c0a242fa3594
#
_entry.id   72d51a8003505e49d291c0a242fa3594
#
_cell.length_a   1.000
_cell.length_b   1.000
_cell.length_c   1.000
_cell.angle_alpha   90.00
_cell.angle_beta   90.00
_cell.angle_gamma   90.00
#
_symmetry.space_group_name_H-M   'P 1'
#
loop_
_entity.id
_entity.type
_entity.pdbx_description
1 polymer ?
#
loop_
_entity_poly.entity_id
_entity_poly.type
_entity_poly.pdbx_seq_one_letter_code
_entity_poly.pdbx_strand_id
1 'polypeptide(L)'
;LFMTDQQRWDHLGCYGNEVLKTPNIDGIPERGVTFDRFYVASGVCMPNRATLMTGRMPSVHGVRFNGVPLHRDSVTFVDLLRASGYATALVGKGHLQNFTGLKAVRDPSDAGGSEALDALREARRHTISGPEYESEKQPTDTRRGYLDLPTPYYGFEHVDLCTLHGDRVR
;
A
#
# COMPACT_ATOMS: atom_id res chain seq x y z
N LEU A 1 -12.97 0.01 -3.46
CA LEU A 1 -12.41 0.22 -2.13
C LEU A 1 -12.06 1.70 -1.95
N PHE A 2 -12.55 2.30 -0.88
CA PHE A 2 -12.17 3.64 -0.45
C PHE A 2 -11.44 3.53 0.89
N MET A 3 -10.29 4.16 1.01
CA MET A 3 -9.46 4.09 2.22
C MET A 3 -8.94 5.48 2.57
N THR A 4 -9.26 5.92 3.77
CA THR A 4 -8.69 7.15 4.35
C THR A 4 -7.29 6.89 4.90
N ASP A 5 -6.46 7.93 4.97
CA ASP A 5 -5.13 7.86 5.59
C ASP A 5 -5.18 8.49 6.97
N GLN A 6 -4.68 7.78 7.97
CA GLN A 6 -4.54 8.25 9.36
C GLN A 6 -5.86 8.78 9.99
N GLN A 7 -7.01 8.26 9.52
CA GLN A 7 -8.31 8.62 10.05
C GLN A 7 -8.56 7.93 11.40
N ARG A 8 -8.87 8.70 12.41
CA ARG A 8 -9.37 8.17 13.69
C ARG A 8 -10.85 7.82 13.56
N TRP A 9 -11.25 6.69 14.15
CA TRP A 9 -12.64 6.23 14.13
C TRP A 9 -13.59 7.22 14.83
N ASP A 10 -13.15 7.79 15.97
CA ASP A 10 -13.91 8.75 16.77
C ASP A 10 -14.03 10.15 16.14
N HIS A 11 -13.50 10.36 14.94
CA HIS A 11 -13.66 11.56 14.13
C HIS A 11 -14.74 11.41 13.04
N LEU A 12 -15.61 10.43 13.17
CA LEU A 12 -16.75 10.19 12.28
C LEU A 12 -18.06 10.31 13.04
N GLY A 13 -19.08 10.91 12.40
CA GLY A 13 -20.40 11.09 13.01
C GLY A 13 -21.07 9.74 13.34
N CYS A 14 -20.92 8.74 12.45
CA CYS A 14 -21.45 7.39 12.66
C CYS A 14 -20.85 6.65 13.88
N TYR A 15 -19.76 7.16 14.43
CA TYR A 15 -19.18 6.68 15.69
C TYR A 15 -19.39 7.67 16.86
N GLY A 16 -20.34 8.60 16.72
CA GLY A 16 -20.75 9.49 17.81
C GLY A 16 -20.00 10.82 17.88
N ASN A 17 -19.27 11.23 16.86
CA ASN A 17 -18.67 12.56 16.86
C ASN A 17 -19.72 13.61 16.55
N GLU A 18 -19.98 14.49 17.54
CA GLU A 18 -20.98 15.54 17.40
C GLU A 18 -20.44 16.83 16.76
N VAL A 19 -19.12 17.00 16.74
CA VAL A 19 -18.44 18.20 16.26
C VAL A 19 -18.18 18.12 14.76
N LEU A 20 -17.57 17.02 14.32
CA LEU A 20 -17.26 16.82 12.91
C LEU A 20 -18.50 16.32 12.16
N LYS A 21 -18.78 16.93 11.03
CA LYS A 21 -19.90 16.54 10.16
C LYS A 21 -19.37 15.75 8.98
N THR A 22 -19.70 14.47 8.96
CA THR A 22 -19.28 13.50 7.93
C THR A 22 -20.46 12.80 7.26
N PRO A 23 -21.48 13.55 6.76
CA PRO A 23 -22.77 12.99 6.37
C PRO A 23 -22.68 11.91 5.28
N ASN A 24 -21.76 12.05 4.34
CA ASN A 24 -21.60 11.08 3.26
C ASN A 24 -21.01 9.75 3.77
N ILE A 25 -20.07 9.82 4.73
CA ILE A 25 -19.48 8.63 5.35
C ILE A 25 -20.49 8.03 6.33
N ASP A 26 -21.18 8.86 7.09
CA ASP A 26 -22.19 8.44 8.06
C ASP A 26 -23.38 7.71 7.41
N GLY A 27 -23.70 8.03 6.16
CA GLY A 27 -24.71 7.31 5.39
C GLY A 27 -24.31 5.91 4.90
N ILE A 28 -23.03 5.51 5.02
CA ILE A 28 -22.59 4.16 4.63
C ILE A 28 -23.15 3.09 5.56
N PRO A 29 -23.07 3.24 6.90
CA PRO A 29 -23.66 2.30 7.85
C PRO A 29 -25.16 2.07 7.68
N GLU A 30 -25.91 3.06 7.23
CA GLU A 30 -27.35 2.94 7.03
C GLU A 30 -27.73 1.85 6.00
N ARG A 31 -26.80 1.55 5.09
CA ARG A 31 -27.00 0.58 4.00
C ARG A 31 -25.97 -0.55 4.02
N GLY A 32 -25.14 -0.61 5.05
CA GLY A 32 -24.03 -1.53 5.15
C GLY A 32 -23.83 -2.05 6.56
N VAL A 33 -22.57 -2.33 6.89
CA VAL A 33 -22.15 -2.87 8.19
C VAL A 33 -21.08 -1.96 8.78
N THR A 34 -21.21 -1.67 10.07
CA THR A 34 -20.19 -0.97 10.85
C THR A 34 -19.45 -1.96 11.74
N PHE A 35 -18.16 -1.83 11.83
CA PHE A 35 -17.32 -2.67 12.68
C PHE A 35 -16.81 -1.84 13.86
N ASP A 36 -17.29 -2.12 15.06
CA ASP A 36 -16.87 -1.43 16.29
C ASP A 36 -15.44 -1.79 16.71
N ARG A 37 -15.00 -2.98 16.31
CA ARG A 37 -13.68 -3.50 16.67
C ARG A 37 -12.99 -4.10 15.43
N PHE A 38 -12.50 -3.23 14.56
CA PHE A 38 -11.73 -3.63 13.40
C PHE A 38 -10.24 -3.39 13.65
N TYR A 39 -9.47 -4.47 13.71
CA TYR A 39 -8.04 -4.42 14.00
C TYR A 39 -7.23 -4.57 12.72
N VAL A 40 -6.26 -3.69 12.55
CA VAL A 40 -5.32 -3.73 11.43
C VAL A 40 -4.09 -4.56 11.78
N ALA A 41 -3.42 -5.11 10.78
CA ALA A 41 -2.22 -5.93 10.99
C ALA A 41 -1.01 -5.10 11.46
N SER A 42 -1.01 -3.80 11.19
CA SER A 42 0.03 -2.86 11.63
C SER A 42 -0.56 -1.46 11.69
N GLY A 43 -0.18 -0.69 12.70
CA GLY A 43 -0.51 0.74 12.80
C GLY A 43 0.34 1.63 11.89
N VAL A 44 1.22 1.06 11.07
CA VAL A 44 2.13 1.77 10.15
C VAL A 44 1.67 1.59 8.70
N CYS A 45 1.78 2.65 7.90
CA CYS A 45 1.15 2.71 6.57
C CYS A 45 1.59 1.59 5.62
N MET A 46 2.90 1.46 5.33
CA MET A 46 3.37 0.48 4.34
C MET A 46 3.04 -0.96 4.72
N PRO A 47 3.34 -1.43 5.95
CA PRO A 47 2.99 -2.78 6.35
C PRO A 47 1.49 -3.07 6.27
N ASN A 48 0.66 -2.12 6.71
CA ASN A 48 -0.78 -2.30 6.69
C ASN A 48 -1.34 -2.32 5.26
N ARG A 49 -0.84 -1.44 4.38
CA ARG A 49 -1.23 -1.42 2.97
C ARG A 49 -0.78 -2.68 2.24
N ALA A 50 0.43 -3.16 2.50
CA ALA A 50 0.91 -4.44 1.96
C ALA A 50 0.06 -5.61 2.45
N THR A 51 -0.35 -5.61 3.73
CA THR A 51 -1.29 -6.61 4.25
C THR A 51 -2.64 -6.56 3.53
N LEU A 52 -3.20 -5.36 3.34
CA LEU A 52 -4.45 -5.19 2.62
C LEU A 52 -4.35 -5.73 1.20
N MET A 53 -3.27 -5.40 0.49
CA MET A 53 -3.07 -5.81 -0.90
C MET A 53 -2.89 -7.33 -1.05
N THR A 54 -2.14 -7.94 -0.15
CA THR A 54 -1.75 -9.36 -0.27
C THR A 54 -2.64 -10.32 0.52
N GLY A 55 -3.42 -9.83 1.47
CA GLY A 55 -4.14 -10.67 2.45
C GLY A 55 -3.21 -11.40 3.43
N ARG A 56 -1.94 -10.99 3.54
CA ARG A 56 -0.91 -11.68 4.34
C ARG A 56 -0.37 -10.78 5.42
N MET A 57 0.12 -11.37 6.49
CA MET A 57 0.71 -10.64 7.63
C MET A 57 2.11 -10.10 7.28
N PRO A 58 2.59 -9.03 7.96
CA PRO A 58 3.92 -8.47 7.75
C PRO A 58 5.06 -9.46 7.87
N SER A 59 4.91 -10.48 8.71
CA SER A 59 5.88 -11.57 8.84
C SER A 59 6.02 -12.44 7.59
N VAL A 60 4.99 -12.46 6.74
CA VAL A 60 4.94 -13.24 5.50
C VAL A 60 5.37 -12.41 4.31
N HIS A 61 4.75 -11.23 4.08
CA HIS A 61 5.09 -10.40 2.92
C HIS A 61 6.38 -9.58 3.12
N GLY A 62 6.97 -9.56 4.31
CA GLY A 62 8.26 -8.95 4.60
C GLY A 62 8.27 -7.43 4.83
N VAL A 63 7.20 -6.72 4.52
CA VAL A 63 7.07 -5.28 4.77
C VAL A 63 6.79 -5.05 6.25
N ARG A 64 7.80 -4.76 7.04
CA ARG A 64 7.72 -4.69 8.50
C ARG A 64 7.59 -3.28 9.03
N PHE A 65 8.09 -2.29 8.27
CA PHE A 65 8.05 -0.86 8.60
C PHE A 65 8.12 -0.02 7.31
N ASN A 66 7.94 1.27 7.43
CA ASN A 66 8.08 2.19 6.30
C ASN A 66 9.52 2.21 5.80
N GLY A 67 9.71 2.13 4.49
CA GLY A 67 11.00 2.04 3.84
C GLY A 67 11.35 0.64 3.32
N VAL A 68 10.57 -0.37 3.70
CA VAL A 68 10.67 -1.73 3.14
C VAL A 68 9.58 -1.90 2.09
N PRO A 69 9.91 -1.91 0.78
CA PRO A 69 8.90 -2.02 -0.27
C PRO A 69 8.28 -3.42 -0.32
N LEU A 70 7.05 -3.49 -0.81
CA LEU A 70 6.41 -4.74 -1.16
C LEU A 70 7.11 -5.33 -2.40
N HIS A 71 7.40 -6.63 -2.37
CA HIS A 71 8.01 -7.31 -3.50
C HIS A 71 7.07 -7.25 -4.72
N ARG A 72 7.62 -6.94 -5.90
CA ARG A 72 6.83 -6.76 -7.13
C ARG A 72 6.12 -8.04 -7.60
N ASP A 73 6.70 -9.19 -7.28
CA ASP A 73 6.10 -10.50 -7.57
C ASP A 73 5.02 -10.92 -6.56
N SER A 74 4.73 -10.07 -5.57
CA SER A 74 3.67 -10.38 -4.61
C SER A 74 2.32 -10.36 -5.32
N VAL A 75 1.62 -11.47 -5.24
CA VAL A 75 0.25 -11.57 -5.74
C VAL A 75 -0.66 -10.75 -4.84
N THR A 76 -1.41 -9.85 -5.44
CA THR A 76 -2.36 -8.98 -4.75
C THR A 76 -3.80 -9.38 -5.10
N PHE A 77 -4.78 -8.93 -4.30
CA PHE A 77 -6.18 -9.13 -4.66
C PHE A 77 -6.55 -8.42 -5.97
N VAL A 78 -5.81 -7.36 -6.32
CA VAL A 78 -6.01 -6.60 -7.57
C VAL A 78 -5.59 -7.43 -8.78
N ASP A 79 -4.50 -8.22 -8.66
CA ASP A 79 -4.11 -9.17 -9.71
C ASP A 79 -5.21 -10.19 -9.98
N LEU A 80 -5.87 -10.68 -8.92
CA LEU A 80 -6.98 -11.63 -9.05
C LEU A 80 -8.19 -10.98 -9.73
N LEU A 81 -8.53 -9.74 -9.36
CA LEU A 81 -9.61 -9.00 -10.01
C LEU A 81 -9.30 -8.75 -11.48
N ARG A 82 -8.09 -8.32 -11.81
CA ARG A 82 -7.65 -8.12 -13.18
C ARG A 82 -7.72 -9.43 -13.99
N ALA A 83 -7.23 -10.52 -13.42
CA ALA A 83 -7.32 -11.85 -14.06
C ALA A 83 -8.77 -12.30 -14.27
N SER A 84 -9.70 -11.77 -13.47
CA SER A 84 -11.15 -12.01 -13.62
C SER A 84 -11.84 -11.05 -14.57
N GLY A 85 -11.08 -10.19 -15.28
CA GLY A 85 -11.61 -9.26 -16.28
C GLY A 85 -12.08 -7.91 -15.76
N TYR A 86 -11.77 -7.56 -14.50
CA TYR A 86 -12.05 -6.22 -13.98
C TYR A 86 -11.00 -5.21 -14.44
N ALA A 87 -11.43 -4.03 -14.85
CA ALA A 87 -10.55 -2.88 -14.99
C ALA A 87 -10.09 -2.42 -13.60
N THR A 88 -8.79 -2.21 -13.43
CA THR A 88 -8.19 -1.95 -12.12
C THR A 88 -7.49 -0.59 -12.12
N ALA A 89 -7.80 0.23 -11.12
CA ALA A 89 -7.22 1.55 -10.98
C ALA A 89 -6.82 1.85 -9.53
N LEU A 90 -5.70 2.53 -9.37
CA LEU A 90 -5.25 3.13 -8.12
C LEU A 90 -5.27 4.65 -8.27
N VAL A 91 -6.06 5.32 -7.45
CA VAL A 91 -6.10 6.78 -7.38
C VAL A 91 -5.77 7.21 -5.94
N GLY A 92 -4.72 8.00 -5.78
CA GLY A 92 -4.28 8.48 -4.48
C GLY A 92 -3.02 7.78 -3.96
N LYS A 93 -2.94 7.54 -2.65
CA LYS A 93 -1.72 7.02 -1.99
C LYS A 93 -1.60 5.51 -2.18
N GLY A 94 -0.58 5.08 -2.90
CA GLY A 94 -0.16 3.66 -3.00
C GLY A 94 0.59 3.22 -1.75
N HIS A 95 1.76 3.80 -1.55
CA HIS A 95 2.69 3.52 -0.45
C HIS A 95 3.01 2.03 -0.29
N LEU A 96 3.19 1.37 -1.42
CA LEU A 96 3.69 0.00 -1.50
C LEU A 96 5.20 -0.02 -1.73
N GLN A 97 5.75 1.12 -2.15
CA GLN A 97 7.16 1.38 -2.28
C GLN A 97 7.57 2.58 -1.43
N ASN A 98 8.88 2.77 -1.31
CA ASN A 98 9.42 3.88 -0.54
C ASN A 98 9.32 5.19 -1.33
N PHE A 99 8.69 6.22 -0.76
CA PHE A 99 8.61 7.55 -1.36
C PHE A 99 9.40 8.63 -0.60
N THR A 100 10.00 8.29 0.54
CA THR A 100 10.70 9.27 1.40
C THR A 100 12.10 9.64 0.92
N GLY A 101 12.62 8.95 -0.09
CA GLY A 101 14.00 9.10 -0.53
C GLY A 101 15.04 8.42 0.36
N LEU A 102 14.63 7.89 1.50
CA LEU A 102 15.49 7.05 2.31
C LEU A 102 15.71 5.72 1.56
N LYS A 103 16.94 5.22 1.59
CA LYS A 103 17.21 3.89 1.03
C LYS A 103 16.49 2.84 1.85
N ALA A 104 15.92 1.85 1.17
CA ALA A 104 15.41 0.66 1.85
C ALA A 104 16.52 0.05 2.70
N VAL A 105 16.18 -0.37 3.92
CA VAL A 105 17.14 -1.04 4.79
C VAL A 105 17.52 -2.36 4.13
N ARG A 106 18.79 -2.55 3.86
CA ARG A 106 19.32 -3.82 3.36
C ARG A 106 19.44 -4.81 4.52
N ASP A 107 19.01 -6.01 4.29
CA ASP A 107 19.40 -7.13 5.15
C ASP A 107 20.80 -7.60 4.74
N PRO A 108 21.80 -7.60 5.64
CA PRO A 108 23.14 -8.06 5.32
C PRO A 108 23.21 -9.53 4.89
N SER A 109 22.16 -10.31 5.13
CA SER A 109 22.07 -11.72 4.75
C SER A 109 21.71 -11.98 3.29
N ASP A 110 21.55 -10.95 2.47
CA ASP A 110 21.22 -11.06 1.04
C ASP A 110 22.33 -11.71 0.17
N ALA A 111 23.42 -12.07 0.78
CA ALA A 111 24.49 -12.77 0.10
C ALA A 111 24.24 -14.30 0.08
N GLY A 112 23.40 -14.75 -0.86
CA GLY A 112 23.30 -16.15 -1.20
C GLY A 112 21.95 -16.80 -0.85
N GLY A 113 20.99 -16.61 -1.75
CA GLY A 113 19.77 -17.40 -1.74
C GLY A 113 20.07 -18.87 -2.03
N SER A 114 19.69 -19.76 -1.11
CA SER A 114 19.66 -21.18 -1.43
C SER A 114 18.34 -21.50 -2.14
N GLU A 115 18.32 -22.47 -3.03
CA GLU A 115 17.13 -23.03 -3.70
C GLU A 115 15.98 -23.32 -2.73
N ALA A 116 16.29 -23.65 -1.48
CA ALA A 116 15.31 -23.86 -0.43
C ALA A 116 14.51 -22.60 -0.03
N LEU A 117 15.07 -21.40 -0.23
CA LEU A 117 14.38 -20.14 0.04
C LEU A 117 13.40 -19.76 -1.09
N ASP A 118 13.65 -20.18 -2.30
CA ASP A 118 12.72 -20.00 -3.42
C ASP A 118 11.45 -20.83 -3.26
N ALA A 119 11.52 -21.98 -2.61
CA ALA A 119 10.36 -22.78 -2.26
C ALA A 119 9.47 -22.12 -1.18
N LEU A 120 10.02 -21.20 -0.38
CA LEU A 120 9.31 -20.43 0.65
C LEU A 120 8.87 -19.06 0.14
N ARG A 121 8.46 -18.94 -1.10
CA ARG A 121 8.03 -17.67 -1.76
C ARG A 121 6.96 -16.90 -0.99
N GLU A 122 6.27 -17.55 -0.09
CA GLU A 122 5.25 -16.93 0.74
C GLU A 122 5.80 -16.12 1.92
N ALA A 123 6.96 -16.50 2.46
CA ALA A 123 7.59 -15.81 3.57
C ALA A 123 8.83 -15.05 3.09
N ARG A 124 8.70 -13.73 2.95
CA ARG A 124 9.80 -12.86 2.55
C ARG A 124 10.64 -12.50 3.77
N ARG A 125 11.86 -13.01 3.84
CA ARG A 125 12.81 -12.71 4.91
C ARG A 125 13.76 -11.59 4.56
N HIS A 126 13.89 -11.26 3.27
CA HIS A 126 14.85 -10.29 2.76
C HIS A 126 14.21 -8.94 2.50
N THR A 127 14.94 -7.90 2.81
CA THR A 127 14.63 -6.55 2.39
C THR A 127 15.11 -6.37 0.96
N ILE A 128 14.22 -5.98 0.08
CA ILE A 128 14.53 -5.72 -1.33
C ILE A 128 14.82 -4.24 -1.55
N SER A 129 15.70 -3.95 -2.49
CA SER A 129 16.02 -2.58 -2.91
C SER A 129 16.47 -2.59 -4.35
N GLY A 130 16.22 -1.50 -5.05
CA GLY A 130 16.63 -1.30 -6.42
C GLY A 130 15.83 -0.15 -7.03
N PRO A 131 16.24 0.37 -8.21
CA PRO A 131 15.53 1.46 -8.86
C PRO A 131 14.06 1.11 -9.17
N GLU A 132 13.75 -0.16 -9.40
CA GLU A 132 12.41 -0.66 -9.64
C GLU A 132 11.48 -0.55 -8.43
N TYR A 133 12.04 -0.35 -7.23
CA TYR A 133 11.32 -0.15 -5.96
C TYR A 133 11.28 1.32 -5.53
N GLU A 134 11.71 2.23 -6.37
CA GLU A 134 11.69 3.68 -6.15
C GLU A 134 10.63 4.39 -6.99
N SER A 135 9.68 3.66 -7.57
CA SER A 135 8.68 4.22 -8.47
C SER A 135 7.73 5.22 -7.79
N GLU A 136 7.54 5.12 -6.49
CA GLU A 136 6.76 6.08 -5.69
C GLU A 136 7.62 7.25 -5.18
N LYS A 137 8.94 7.21 -5.39
CA LYS A 137 9.85 8.28 -4.99
C LYS A 137 9.64 9.51 -5.85
N GLN A 138 9.63 10.67 -5.22
CA GLN A 138 9.55 11.92 -5.96
C GLN A 138 10.76 12.10 -6.88
N PRO A 139 10.56 12.47 -8.16
CA PRO A 139 11.65 12.96 -8.99
C PRO A 139 12.27 14.19 -8.34
N THR A 140 13.59 14.24 -8.33
CA THR A 140 14.35 15.43 -7.92
C THR A 140 14.08 16.63 -8.82
N ASP A 141 13.64 16.40 -10.04
CA ASP A 141 13.24 17.43 -11.00
C ASP A 141 11.69 17.50 -11.08
N THR A 142 11.13 18.50 -10.44
CA THR A 142 9.69 18.78 -10.43
C THR A 142 9.14 19.26 -11.78
N ARG A 143 9.99 19.51 -12.77
CA ARG A 143 9.60 19.91 -14.13
C ARG A 143 9.20 18.72 -15.01
N ARG A 144 9.61 17.52 -14.67
CA ARG A 144 9.14 16.29 -15.32
C ARG A 144 7.78 15.96 -14.72
N GLY A 145 6.72 16.25 -15.48
CA GLY A 145 5.37 15.81 -15.15
C GLY A 145 5.31 14.30 -14.89
N TYR A 146 4.17 13.82 -14.56
CA TYR A 146 3.75 12.43 -14.28
C TYR A 146 4.88 11.39 -14.17
N LEU A 147 4.87 10.65 -13.07
CA LEU A 147 5.66 9.42 -12.93
C LEU A 147 5.19 8.46 -14.02
N ASP A 148 6.08 8.11 -14.93
CA ASP A 148 5.84 7.03 -15.88
C ASP A 148 6.03 5.71 -15.11
N LEU A 149 4.95 5.26 -14.48
CA LEU A 149 4.93 4.02 -13.72
C LEU A 149 4.72 2.86 -14.68
N PRO A 150 5.59 1.85 -14.66
CA PRO A 150 5.34 0.65 -15.45
C PRO A 150 4.07 -0.04 -14.93
N THR A 151 3.06 -0.15 -15.77
CA THR A 151 1.82 -0.86 -15.48
C THR A 151 1.85 -2.27 -16.10
N PRO A 152 1.21 -3.26 -15.48
CA PRO A 152 0.43 -3.15 -14.24
C PRO A 152 1.31 -2.91 -13.01
N TYR A 153 0.91 -1.98 -12.16
CA TYR A 153 1.57 -1.68 -10.92
C TYR A 153 0.84 -2.39 -9.77
N TYR A 154 1.41 -3.46 -9.23
CA TYR A 154 0.76 -4.33 -8.24
C TYR A 154 -0.68 -4.73 -8.63
N GLY A 155 -0.87 -5.05 -9.91
CA GLY A 155 -2.15 -5.43 -10.49
C GLY A 155 -2.98 -4.27 -11.04
N PHE A 156 -2.67 -3.02 -10.73
CA PHE A 156 -3.38 -1.86 -11.24
C PHE A 156 -2.93 -1.51 -12.68
N GLU A 157 -3.90 -1.42 -13.59
CA GLU A 157 -3.71 -1.03 -14.99
C GLU A 157 -3.66 0.48 -15.17
N HIS A 158 -4.38 1.22 -14.32
CA HIS A 158 -4.35 2.68 -14.27
C HIS A 158 -3.87 3.14 -12.88
N VAL A 159 -2.97 4.13 -12.85
CA VAL A 159 -2.38 4.61 -11.59
C VAL A 159 -2.20 6.12 -11.62
N ASP A 160 -2.94 6.80 -10.74
CA ASP A 160 -2.78 8.22 -10.43
C ASP A 160 -2.30 8.36 -8.98
N LEU A 161 -1.00 8.48 -8.81
CA LEU A 161 -0.41 8.51 -7.47
C LEU A 161 -0.43 9.89 -6.85
N CYS A 162 -0.82 9.90 -5.58
CA CYS A 162 -0.53 10.95 -4.63
C CYS A 162 0.65 10.51 -3.75
N THR A 163 1.74 11.22 -3.83
CA THR A 163 2.95 10.91 -3.05
C THR A 163 2.94 11.64 -1.71
N LEU A 164 3.73 11.14 -0.74
CA LEU A 164 3.78 11.62 0.64
C LEU A 164 2.41 11.54 1.32
N HIS A 165 1.95 12.63 1.94
CA HIS A 165 0.67 12.69 2.64
C HIS A 165 -0.37 13.57 1.91
N GLY A 166 -0.31 13.62 0.59
CA GLY A 166 -1.21 14.44 -0.22
C GLY A 166 -0.67 15.81 -0.56
N ASP A 167 0.58 16.08 -0.21
CA ASP A 167 1.22 17.37 -0.46
C ASP A 167 1.46 17.63 -1.94
N ARG A 168 1.40 16.56 -2.76
CA ARG A 168 1.55 16.65 -4.21
C ARG A 168 0.69 15.60 -4.89
N VAL A 169 -0.30 16.08 -5.61
CA VAL A 169 -1.06 15.30 -6.59
C VAL A 169 -0.34 15.42 -7.93
N ARG A 170 -0.19 14.33 -8.64
CA ARG A 170 0.38 14.28 -9.99
C ARG A 170 -0.51 13.48 -10.89
#